data_34b4ab2162c5b9cb54a438744910be25
#
_entry.id   34b4ab2162c5b9cb54a438744910be25
#
_cell.length_a   1.000
_cell.length_b   1.000
_cell.length_c   1.000
_cell.angle_alpha   90.00
_cell.angle_beta   90.00
_cell.angle_gamma   90.00
#
_symmetry.space_group_name_H-M   'P 1'
#
loop_
_entity.id
_entity.type
_entity.pdbx_description
1 polymer ?
#
loop_
_entity_poly.entity_id
_entity_poly.type
_entity_poly.pdbx_seq_one_letter_code
_entity_poly.pdbx_strand_id
1 'polypeptide(L)'
;RRLRVKILIGCIVCLFSFISKGTANNYIMNPYTSTEISADSIIERVMTFAPLYETIVSDYRANLYIKGRMDIQKKNFILRYVPSMFRLQKGVREYMLETYSDLHYTAPNIYDQKVKASQGTVRGNRGLPGLLEYFSVNIYSASLLNDERLMSPLAKNGQKFYKYRIDSVMGDPNNLDYRIRFIPKTKSDQLVGGYMIVSSNVWSVREIRFSGRSELITFTCWIKMGEVGKKDEFLPVRYDVEALFKFLGNKVDGSYTASLDYKSIELKEKKTRKKEKKKYNLSESFSLQCDTNAYKTDASTFAIL
;
A
#
# COMPACT_ATOMS: atom_id res chain seq x y z
N ARG A 1 55.73 -7.45 6.95
CA ARG A 1 54.27 -7.12 7.09
C ARG A 1 53.93 -5.66 6.86
N ARG A 2 54.85 -4.70 7.21
CA ARG A 2 54.64 -3.26 6.97
C ARG A 2 54.80 -2.77 5.55
N LEU A 3 55.51 -3.51 4.70
CA LEU A 3 55.73 -3.14 3.30
C LEU A 3 54.52 -3.45 2.40
N ARG A 4 53.78 -4.51 2.68
CA ARG A 4 52.59 -4.90 1.89
C ARG A 4 51.39 -3.97 2.07
N VAL A 5 51.29 -3.31 3.21
CA VAL A 5 50.20 -2.33 3.50
C VAL A 5 50.42 -1.02 2.76
N LYS A 6 51.68 -0.59 2.55
CA LYS A 6 52.01 0.65 1.79
C LYS A 6 51.75 0.51 0.29
N ILE A 7 51.89 -0.69 -0.26
CA ILE A 7 51.63 -0.95 -1.70
C ILE A 7 50.09 -0.99 -1.94
N LEU A 8 49.30 -1.48 -0.98
CA LEU A 8 47.85 -1.52 -1.12
C LEU A 8 47.20 -0.13 -1.05
N ILE A 9 47.77 0.79 -0.26
CA ILE A 9 47.24 2.18 -0.13
C ILE A 9 47.64 2.99 -1.39
N GLY A 10 48.82 2.71 -2.01
CA GLY A 10 49.21 3.36 -3.25
C GLY A 10 48.37 3.01 -4.47
N CYS A 11 47.87 1.77 -4.54
CA CYS A 11 46.97 1.34 -5.65
C CYS A 11 45.53 1.91 -5.52
N ILE A 12 45.05 2.22 -4.31
CA ILE A 12 43.71 2.80 -4.13
C ILE A 12 43.68 4.27 -4.53
N VAL A 13 44.79 5.00 -4.36
CA VAL A 13 44.87 6.43 -4.73
C VAL A 13 45.03 6.60 -6.25
N CYS A 14 45.60 5.65 -6.97
CA CYS A 14 45.72 5.71 -8.44
C CYS A 14 44.41 5.36 -9.19
N LEU A 15 43.43 4.70 -8.53
CA LEU A 15 42.17 4.35 -9.18
C LEU A 15 41.15 5.49 -9.17
N PHE A 16 41.40 6.58 -8.42
CA PHE A 16 40.52 7.77 -8.40
C PHE A 16 40.93 8.89 -9.36
N SER A 17 42.01 8.72 -10.12
CA SER A 17 42.54 9.77 -11.01
C SER A 17 42.09 9.65 -12.49
N PHE A 18 41.25 8.68 -12.82
CA PHE A 18 40.68 8.49 -14.16
C PHE A 18 39.16 8.69 -14.21
N ILE A 19 38.65 9.77 -13.62
CA ILE A 19 37.30 10.22 -13.95
C ILE A 19 37.44 11.42 -14.90
N SER A 20 37.31 11.06 -16.14
CA SER A 20 36.94 11.80 -17.34
C SER A 20 36.62 13.28 -17.18
N LYS A 21 37.34 14.07 -17.94
CA LYS A 21 36.87 15.38 -18.43
C LYS A 21 35.65 15.19 -19.33
N GLY A 22 34.47 15.15 -18.73
CA GLY A 22 33.19 15.31 -19.42
C GLY A 22 33.08 16.78 -19.79
N THR A 23 32.97 17.07 -21.08
CA THR A 23 32.64 18.38 -21.62
C THR A 23 31.37 18.90 -20.97
N ALA A 24 31.51 19.95 -20.16
CA ALA A 24 30.38 20.70 -19.62
C ALA A 24 29.71 21.44 -20.79
N ASN A 25 28.59 20.94 -21.26
CA ASN A 25 27.66 21.74 -22.02
C ASN A 25 27.12 22.82 -21.06
N ASN A 26 27.55 24.06 -21.30
CA ASN A 26 27.01 25.24 -20.67
C ASN A 26 25.56 25.43 -21.11
N TYR A 27 24.62 24.80 -20.36
CA TYR A 27 23.25 25.27 -20.36
C TYR A 27 23.23 26.58 -19.58
N ILE A 28 23.04 27.67 -20.29
CA ILE A 28 22.74 28.98 -19.72
C ILE A 28 21.45 28.81 -18.93
N MET A 29 21.57 28.65 -17.61
CA MET A 29 20.44 28.72 -16.70
C MET A 29 19.90 30.14 -16.77
N ASN A 30 18.71 30.30 -17.33
CA ASN A 30 17.92 31.51 -17.24
C ASN A 30 17.63 31.76 -15.74
N PRO A 31 17.95 32.92 -15.17
CA PRO A 31 17.71 33.23 -13.76
C PRO A 31 16.26 33.65 -13.52
N TYR A 32 15.31 32.85 -14.00
CA TYR A 32 13.98 32.91 -13.42
C TYR A 32 14.04 32.06 -12.16
N THR A 33 13.91 32.68 -11.00
CA THR A 33 13.73 32.11 -9.69
C THR A 33 12.69 30.99 -9.76
N SER A 34 13.13 29.78 -10.09
CA SER A 34 12.40 28.57 -9.81
C SER A 34 12.46 28.43 -8.29
N THR A 35 11.38 28.79 -7.62
CA THR A 35 11.17 28.39 -6.22
C THR A 35 11.32 26.86 -6.22
N GLU A 36 12.47 26.36 -5.75
CA GLU A 36 12.70 24.92 -5.66
C GLU A 36 11.55 24.33 -4.85
N ILE A 37 10.70 23.55 -5.52
CA ILE A 37 9.57 22.92 -4.84
C ILE A 37 10.15 21.91 -3.87
N SER A 38 9.98 22.16 -2.58
CA SER A 38 10.46 21.25 -1.53
C SER A 38 9.52 20.05 -1.38
N ALA A 39 10.05 18.91 -0.89
CA ALA A 39 9.23 17.75 -0.59
C ALA A 39 8.12 18.07 0.43
N ASP A 40 8.44 18.89 1.44
CA ASP A 40 7.48 19.31 2.46
C ASP A 40 6.33 20.11 1.86
N SER A 41 6.60 21.03 0.92
CA SER A 41 5.55 21.83 0.26
C SER A 41 4.63 20.96 -0.61
N ILE A 42 5.15 19.92 -1.27
CA ILE A 42 4.32 18.97 -2.03
C ILE A 42 3.41 18.20 -1.07
N ILE A 43 3.98 17.67 0.02
CA ILE A 43 3.21 16.92 1.02
C ILE A 43 2.14 17.79 1.67
N GLU A 44 2.41 19.06 1.97
CA GLU A 44 1.41 20.01 2.48
C GLU A 44 0.23 20.17 1.52
N ARG A 45 0.50 20.24 0.22
CA ARG A 45 -0.57 20.29 -0.80
C ARG A 45 -1.39 19.01 -0.79
N VAL A 46 -0.74 17.83 -0.80
CA VAL A 46 -1.45 16.54 -0.71
C VAL A 46 -2.30 16.49 0.56
N MET A 47 -1.74 16.86 1.72
CA MET A 47 -2.45 16.87 3.01
C MET A 47 -3.63 17.85 3.02
N THR A 48 -3.54 18.94 2.28
CA THR A 48 -4.65 19.92 2.14
C THR A 48 -5.84 19.31 1.42
N PHE A 49 -5.59 18.47 0.41
CA PHE A 49 -6.64 17.81 -0.38
C PHE A 49 -7.04 16.43 0.19
N ALA A 50 -6.21 15.81 1.02
CA ALA A 50 -6.47 14.48 1.58
C ALA A 50 -7.87 14.31 2.21
N PRO A 51 -8.41 15.24 3.03
CA PRO A 51 -9.76 15.11 3.58
C PRO A 51 -10.87 15.11 2.52
N LEU A 52 -10.63 15.73 1.36
CA LEU A 52 -11.54 15.67 0.23
C LEU A 52 -11.48 14.29 -0.42
N TYR A 53 -10.27 13.81 -0.72
CA TYR A 53 -10.04 12.53 -1.39
C TYR A 53 -10.45 11.34 -0.54
N GLU A 54 -10.27 11.41 0.77
CA GLU A 54 -10.76 10.40 1.74
C GLU A 54 -12.27 10.18 1.65
N THR A 55 -13.04 11.25 1.36
CA THR A 55 -14.50 11.23 1.45
C THR A 55 -15.22 11.49 0.13
N ILE A 56 -14.50 11.62 -0.98
CA ILE A 56 -15.08 12.01 -2.27
C ILE A 56 -16.00 10.93 -2.86
N VAL A 57 -15.72 9.67 -2.60
CA VAL A 57 -16.50 8.55 -3.11
C VAL A 57 -17.66 8.26 -2.17
N SER A 58 -18.87 8.21 -2.70
CA SER A 58 -20.09 7.90 -1.93
C SER A 58 -20.52 6.44 -2.03
N ASP A 59 -20.32 5.85 -3.21
CA ASP A 59 -20.69 4.46 -3.50
C ASP A 59 -19.80 3.92 -4.63
N TYR A 60 -19.46 2.65 -4.59
CA TYR A 60 -18.89 1.97 -5.73
C TYR A 60 -19.22 0.49 -5.75
N ARG A 61 -19.22 -0.09 -6.95
CA ARG A 61 -19.24 -1.53 -7.18
C ARG A 61 -18.01 -1.94 -7.96
N ALA A 62 -17.37 -3.01 -7.50
CA ALA A 62 -16.15 -3.52 -8.10
C ALA A 62 -16.14 -5.05 -8.09
N ASN A 63 -15.43 -5.63 -9.05
CA ASN A 63 -14.95 -6.99 -8.93
C ASN A 63 -13.67 -6.98 -8.09
N LEU A 64 -13.61 -7.83 -7.09
CA LEU A 64 -12.46 -8.00 -6.21
C LEU A 64 -11.87 -9.38 -6.42
N TYR A 65 -10.64 -9.44 -6.90
CA TYR A 65 -9.84 -10.66 -6.97
C TYR A 65 -8.75 -10.61 -5.91
N ILE A 66 -8.68 -11.65 -5.08
CA ILE A 66 -7.66 -11.79 -4.04
C ILE A 66 -6.93 -13.11 -4.24
N LYS A 67 -5.61 -13.04 -4.24
CA LYS A 67 -4.71 -14.20 -4.22
C LYS A 67 -3.81 -14.11 -2.99
N GLY A 68 -3.83 -15.16 -2.18
CA GLY A 68 -3.00 -15.29 -0.99
C GLY A 68 -2.11 -16.53 -1.05
N ARG A 69 -0.89 -16.40 -0.53
CA ARG A 69 0.03 -17.51 -0.29
C ARG A 69 0.60 -17.37 1.10
N MET A 70 0.71 -18.48 1.80
CA MET A 70 1.40 -18.57 3.08
C MET A 70 2.29 -19.80 3.09
N ASP A 71 3.54 -19.59 3.50
CA ASP A 71 4.58 -20.61 3.53
C ASP A 71 5.14 -20.75 4.95
N ILE A 72 4.98 -21.92 5.55
CA ILE A 72 5.41 -22.21 6.92
C ILE A 72 6.79 -22.83 6.88
N GLN A 73 7.83 -22.03 7.02
CA GLN A 73 9.22 -22.48 7.00
C GLN A 73 9.60 -23.24 8.29
N LYS A 74 9.19 -22.70 9.45
CA LYS A 74 9.41 -23.32 10.75
C LYS A 74 8.13 -23.24 11.58
N LYS A 75 7.72 -24.35 12.19
CA LYS A 75 6.54 -24.39 13.07
C LYS A 75 6.77 -25.21 14.30
N ASN A 76 6.20 -24.75 15.43
CA ASN A 76 5.99 -25.51 16.65
C ASN A 76 4.49 -25.49 17.01
N PHE A 77 4.11 -26.07 18.15
CA PHE A 77 2.71 -26.20 18.57
C PHE A 77 2.03 -24.83 18.82
N ILE A 78 2.79 -23.78 19.13
CA ILE A 78 2.28 -22.44 19.44
C ILE A 78 1.65 -21.79 18.20
N LEU A 79 2.10 -22.12 16.98
CA LEU A 79 1.57 -21.56 15.75
C LEU A 79 0.06 -21.79 15.58
N ARG A 80 -0.51 -22.81 16.23
CA ARG A 80 -1.96 -23.10 16.20
C ARG A 80 -2.81 -21.99 16.84
N TYR A 81 -2.22 -21.23 17.75
CA TYR A 81 -2.89 -20.15 18.50
C TYR A 81 -2.68 -18.78 17.87
N VAL A 82 -1.87 -18.70 16.82
CA VAL A 82 -1.64 -17.42 16.09
C VAL A 82 -2.78 -17.22 15.10
N PRO A 83 -3.45 -16.06 15.13
CA PRO A 83 -4.44 -15.71 14.12
C PRO A 83 -3.84 -15.80 12.71
N SER A 84 -4.51 -16.49 11.81
CA SER A 84 -4.08 -16.66 10.43
C SER A 84 -5.32 -16.66 9.54
N MET A 85 -5.20 -16.06 8.36
CA MET A 85 -6.25 -16.16 7.35
C MET A 85 -6.38 -17.57 6.75
N PHE A 86 -5.40 -18.43 6.98
CA PHE A 86 -5.44 -19.82 6.56
C PHE A 86 -5.70 -20.72 7.78
N ARG A 87 -6.63 -21.65 7.63
CA ARG A 87 -6.88 -22.67 8.65
C ARG A 87 -5.75 -23.69 8.61
N LEU A 88 -4.89 -23.67 9.64
CA LEU A 88 -3.71 -24.52 9.71
C LEU A 88 -4.10 -26.00 9.85
N GLN A 89 -3.55 -26.86 8.98
CA GLN A 89 -3.74 -28.29 8.99
C GLN A 89 -2.44 -29.03 9.38
N LYS A 90 -2.58 -30.25 9.94
CA LYS A 90 -1.43 -31.08 10.28
C LYS A 90 -0.74 -31.54 8.99
N GLY A 91 0.57 -31.32 8.89
CA GLY A 91 1.38 -31.76 7.74
C GLY A 91 1.42 -30.75 6.58
N VAL A 92 0.49 -29.80 6.49
CA VAL A 92 0.48 -28.78 5.44
C VAL A 92 1.40 -27.63 5.83
N ARG A 93 2.26 -27.21 4.91
CA ARG A 93 3.17 -26.08 5.08
C ARG A 93 2.91 -24.94 4.10
N GLU A 94 2.41 -25.26 2.92
CA GLU A 94 2.09 -24.28 1.89
C GLU A 94 0.57 -24.14 1.78
N TYR A 95 0.11 -22.92 1.82
CA TYR A 95 -1.30 -22.56 1.69
C TYR A 95 -1.45 -21.56 0.55
N MET A 96 -2.45 -21.81 -0.28
CA MET A 96 -2.85 -20.90 -1.36
C MET A 96 -4.35 -20.68 -1.26
N LEU A 97 -4.77 -19.47 -1.56
CA LEU A 97 -6.17 -19.08 -1.64
C LEU A 97 -6.33 -18.09 -2.79
N GLU A 98 -7.31 -18.34 -3.63
CA GLU A 98 -7.78 -17.40 -4.64
C GLU A 98 -9.27 -17.21 -4.47
N THR A 99 -9.72 -15.95 -4.49
CA THR A 99 -11.14 -15.61 -4.40
C THR A 99 -11.50 -14.56 -5.44
N TYR A 100 -12.67 -14.72 -6.03
CA TYR A 100 -13.29 -13.73 -6.87
C TYR A 100 -14.63 -13.34 -6.27
N SER A 101 -14.84 -12.04 -6.08
CA SER A 101 -16.00 -11.51 -5.36
C SER A 101 -16.57 -10.29 -6.04
N ASP A 102 -17.88 -10.08 -5.90
CA ASP A 102 -18.48 -8.77 -6.06
C ASP A 102 -18.31 -7.99 -4.75
N LEU A 103 -17.88 -6.77 -4.86
CA LEU A 103 -17.72 -5.83 -3.76
C LEU A 103 -18.59 -4.60 -3.99
N HIS A 104 -19.40 -4.26 -3.00
CA HIS A 104 -20.18 -3.02 -2.96
C HIS A 104 -19.77 -2.22 -1.73
N TYR A 105 -19.36 -0.99 -1.96
CA TYR A 105 -19.02 -0.03 -0.91
C TYR A 105 -20.04 1.08 -0.86
N THR A 106 -20.48 1.42 0.33
CA THR A 106 -21.34 2.58 0.60
C THR A 106 -20.71 3.40 1.72
N ALA A 107 -20.52 4.70 1.46
CA ALA A 107 -19.97 5.61 2.46
C ALA A 107 -20.85 5.69 3.71
N PRO A 108 -20.28 5.85 4.92
CA PRO A 108 -18.86 6.18 5.12
C PRO A 108 -17.92 4.98 5.15
N ASN A 109 -18.32 3.76 5.50
CA ASN A 109 -17.43 2.62 5.70
C ASN A 109 -18.20 1.29 5.70
N ILE A 110 -19.18 1.14 4.81
CA ILE A 110 -19.97 -0.09 4.71
C ILE A 110 -19.48 -0.86 3.48
N TYR A 111 -19.04 -2.10 3.71
CA TYR A 111 -18.53 -2.98 2.66
C TYR A 111 -19.35 -4.27 2.65
N ASP A 112 -19.95 -4.57 1.51
CA ASP A 112 -20.67 -5.82 1.25
C ASP A 112 -19.88 -6.63 0.21
N GLN A 113 -19.34 -7.77 0.63
CA GLN A 113 -18.59 -8.66 -0.25
C GLN A 113 -19.36 -9.95 -0.48
N LYS A 114 -19.61 -10.29 -1.73
CA LYS A 114 -20.21 -11.56 -2.15
C LYS A 114 -19.20 -12.40 -2.93
N VAL A 115 -18.69 -13.46 -2.31
CA VAL A 115 -17.75 -14.39 -2.95
C VAL A 115 -18.48 -15.24 -3.99
N LYS A 116 -18.04 -15.14 -5.25
CA LYS A 116 -18.58 -15.88 -6.40
C LYS A 116 -17.82 -17.18 -6.65
N ALA A 117 -16.50 -17.12 -6.52
CA ALA A 117 -15.63 -18.26 -6.73
C ALA A 117 -14.48 -18.25 -5.70
N SER A 118 -14.10 -19.42 -5.25
CA SER A 118 -12.98 -19.60 -4.35
C SER A 118 -12.29 -20.92 -4.60
N GLN A 119 -10.96 -20.88 -4.70
CA GLN A 119 -10.14 -22.09 -4.76
C GLN A 119 -8.93 -21.94 -3.83
N GLY A 120 -8.41 -23.07 -3.35
CA GLY A 120 -7.23 -23.04 -2.49
C GLY A 120 -6.88 -24.39 -1.90
N THR A 121 -5.77 -24.43 -1.16
CA THR A 121 -5.26 -25.63 -0.50
C THR A 121 -6.24 -26.17 0.53
N VAL A 122 -6.99 -25.27 1.21
CA VAL A 122 -7.97 -25.62 2.23
C VAL A 122 -9.37 -25.44 1.67
N ARG A 123 -10.07 -26.55 1.45
CA ARG A 123 -11.45 -26.57 1.01
C ARG A 123 -12.40 -26.40 2.20
N GLY A 124 -13.43 -25.60 2.06
CA GLY A 124 -14.54 -25.56 3.01
C GLY A 124 -15.10 -24.18 3.29
N ASN A 125 -16.39 -24.17 3.53
CA ASN A 125 -17.23 -22.97 3.70
C ASN A 125 -17.02 -22.25 5.05
N ARG A 126 -16.17 -22.77 5.94
CA ARG A 126 -15.98 -22.23 7.29
C ARG A 126 -14.71 -21.39 7.35
N GLY A 127 -14.89 -20.09 7.14
CA GLY A 127 -13.86 -19.10 7.44
C GLY A 127 -13.03 -18.69 6.22
N LEU A 128 -13.69 -18.17 5.18
CA LEU A 128 -13.04 -17.11 4.42
C LEU A 128 -12.81 -16.00 5.44
N PRO A 129 -11.55 -15.69 5.76
CA PRO A 129 -11.29 -14.55 6.62
C PRO A 129 -11.85 -13.31 5.94
N GLY A 130 -12.25 -12.32 6.71
CA GLY A 130 -12.57 -10.99 6.21
C GLY A 130 -11.33 -10.34 5.63
N LEU A 131 -10.81 -10.91 4.51
CA LEU A 131 -9.59 -10.45 3.83
C LEU A 131 -9.71 -9.00 3.43
N LEU A 132 -10.93 -8.51 3.24
CA LEU A 132 -11.21 -7.14 2.90
C LEU A 132 -10.70 -6.15 3.95
N GLU A 133 -10.70 -6.50 5.23
CA GLU A 133 -10.16 -5.65 6.29
C GLU A 133 -8.68 -5.29 6.07
N TYR A 134 -7.92 -6.19 5.44
CA TYR A 134 -6.51 -5.95 5.11
C TYR A 134 -6.31 -5.15 3.81
N PHE A 135 -7.35 -5.04 2.99
CA PHE A 135 -7.28 -4.39 1.68
C PHE A 135 -8.19 -3.15 1.55
N SER A 136 -8.87 -2.74 2.61
CA SER A 136 -9.73 -1.54 2.63
C SER A 136 -8.99 -0.28 3.06
N VAL A 137 -7.66 -0.27 2.94
CA VAL A 137 -6.83 0.86 3.37
C VAL A 137 -7.13 2.10 2.53
N ASN A 138 -7.54 3.17 3.18
CA ASN A 138 -7.60 4.49 2.57
C ASN A 138 -6.29 5.24 2.86
N ILE A 139 -5.46 5.44 1.84
CA ILE A 139 -4.15 6.09 1.98
C ILE A 139 -4.21 7.54 2.46
N TYR A 140 -5.37 8.20 2.30
CA TYR A 140 -5.59 9.58 2.71
C TYR A 140 -6.08 9.70 4.15
N SER A 141 -6.40 8.60 4.82
CA SER A 141 -6.81 8.62 6.23
C SER A 141 -5.61 8.79 7.17
N ALA A 142 -5.90 9.11 8.43
CA ALA A 142 -4.88 9.33 9.45
C ALA A 142 -4.08 8.07 9.78
N SER A 143 -4.68 6.88 9.60
CA SER A 143 -4.04 5.58 9.79
C SER A 143 -4.02 4.79 8.49
N LEU A 144 -2.93 4.06 8.25
CA LEU A 144 -2.80 3.16 7.11
C LEU A 144 -3.46 1.79 7.32
N LEU A 145 -3.83 1.46 8.55
CA LEU A 145 -4.60 0.26 8.91
C LEU A 145 -5.79 0.66 9.77
N ASN A 146 -6.84 -0.13 9.70
CA ASN A 146 -8.11 0.13 10.37
C ASN A 146 -8.02 0.12 11.91
N ASP A 147 -6.99 -0.46 12.48
CA ASP A 147 -6.77 -0.55 13.92
C ASP A 147 -6.04 0.66 14.53
N GLU A 148 -5.92 1.75 13.78
CA GLU A 148 -5.29 3.03 14.17
C GLU A 148 -3.83 2.94 14.63
N ARG A 149 -3.16 1.81 14.39
CA ARG A 149 -1.80 1.58 14.90
C ARG A 149 -0.69 2.08 13.99
N LEU A 150 -0.95 2.30 12.71
CA LEU A 150 0.04 2.78 11.75
C LEU A 150 -0.26 4.20 11.31
N MET A 151 0.52 5.16 11.78
CA MET A 151 0.37 6.54 11.38
C MET A 151 0.69 6.73 9.90
N SER A 152 -0.27 7.30 9.16
CA SER A 152 -0.07 7.66 7.76
C SER A 152 0.96 8.79 7.63
N PRO A 153 1.88 8.72 6.64
CA PRO A 153 2.73 9.86 6.30
C PRO A 153 1.92 11.07 5.80
N LEU A 154 0.66 10.88 5.42
CA LEU A 154 -0.27 11.94 5.02
C LEU A 154 -1.18 12.41 6.17
N ALA A 155 -1.03 11.87 7.39
CA ALA A 155 -1.78 12.34 8.54
C ALA A 155 -1.49 13.82 8.82
N LYS A 156 -2.49 14.56 9.32
CA LYS A 156 -2.41 16.02 9.59
C LYS A 156 -1.15 16.47 10.35
N ASN A 157 -0.58 15.61 11.18
CA ASN A 157 0.66 15.88 11.94
C ASN A 157 1.85 15.05 11.43
N GLY A 158 1.75 14.45 10.24
CA GLY A 158 2.78 13.56 9.69
C GLY A 158 4.18 14.19 9.67
N GLN A 159 4.27 15.47 9.34
CA GLN A 159 5.55 16.20 9.31
C GLN A 159 6.30 16.24 10.66
N LYS A 160 5.63 16.04 11.78
CA LYS A 160 6.28 15.91 13.10
C LYS A 160 7.04 14.58 13.23
N PHE A 161 6.58 13.53 12.54
CA PHE A 161 7.07 12.17 12.69
C PHE A 161 7.91 11.69 11.51
N TYR A 162 7.73 12.31 10.33
CA TYR A 162 8.41 11.95 9.09
C TYR A 162 9.28 13.08 8.55
N LYS A 163 10.39 12.69 7.88
CA LYS A 163 11.15 13.54 6.96
C LYS A 163 10.78 13.15 5.54
N TYR A 164 10.62 14.14 4.67
CA TYR A 164 10.29 13.94 3.26
C TYR A 164 11.46 14.38 2.38
N ARG A 165 11.67 13.65 1.29
CA ARG A 165 12.70 13.94 0.30
C ARG A 165 12.19 13.58 -1.09
N ILE A 166 12.42 14.43 -2.07
CA ILE A 166 12.19 14.11 -3.47
C ILE A 166 13.33 13.19 -3.92
N ASP A 167 13.00 11.98 -4.37
CA ASP A 167 13.95 11.03 -4.92
C ASP A 167 14.08 11.21 -6.45
N SER A 168 12.98 11.51 -7.15
CA SER A 168 12.95 11.76 -8.59
C SER A 168 11.70 12.55 -8.99
N VAL A 169 11.79 13.20 -10.14
CA VAL A 169 10.69 13.88 -10.81
C VAL A 169 10.57 13.28 -12.20
N MET A 170 9.37 12.93 -12.60
CA MET A 170 9.07 12.23 -13.85
C MET A 170 7.91 12.95 -14.56
N GLY A 171 7.76 12.71 -15.86
CA GLY A 171 6.66 13.26 -16.65
C GLY A 171 7.02 14.51 -17.45
N ASP A 172 6.00 15.10 -18.07
CA ASP A 172 6.12 16.32 -18.87
C ASP A 172 6.02 17.58 -18.00
N PRO A 173 6.54 18.73 -18.43
CA PRO A 173 6.52 19.97 -17.64
C PRO A 173 5.14 20.38 -17.11
N ASN A 174 4.07 20.02 -17.82
CA ASN A 174 2.70 20.33 -17.44
C ASN A 174 2.04 19.24 -16.57
N ASN A 175 2.69 18.10 -16.41
CA ASN A 175 2.14 16.94 -15.69
C ASN A 175 3.27 16.15 -15.05
N LEU A 176 3.76 16.66 -13.92
CA LEU A 176 4.89 16.06 -13.20
C LEU A 176 4.40 15.08 -12.15
N ASP A 177 5.09 13.97 -12.05
CA ASP A 177 4.97 12.99 -10.97
C ASP A 177 6.22 13.08 -10.09
N TYR A 178 6.02 13.35 -8.81
CA TYR A 178 7.07 13.45 -7.80
C TYR A 178 7.15 12.15 -7.00
N ARG A 179 8.29 11.47 -7.06
CA ARG A 179 8.57 10.36 -6.16
C ARG A 179 9.15 10.91 -4.86
N ILE A 180 8.36 10.83 -3.80
CA ILE A 180 8.69 11.37 -2.49
C ILE A 180 8.93 10.22 -1.52
N ARG A 181 10.13 10.18 -0.95
CA ARG A 181 10.49 9.27 0.13
C ARG A 181 10.05 9.88 1.46
N PHE A 182 9.43 9.06 2.30
CA PHE A 182 9.13 9.41 3.68
C PHE A 182 9.89 8.49 4.64
N ILE A 183 10.55 9.11 5.61
CA ILE A 183 11.48 8.44 6.53
C ILE A 183 11.03 8.77 7.95
N PRO A 184 10.75 7.77 8.81
CA PRO A 184 10.48 8.01 10.23
C PRO A 184 11.62 8.78 10.91
N LYS A 185 11.30 9.79 11.68
CA LYS A 185 12.29 10.55 12.50
C LYS A 185 12.76 9.76 13.70
N THR A 186 11.95 8.81 14.16
CA THR A 186 12.23 7.95 15.32
C THR A 186 11.87 6.50 14.97
N LYS A 187 12.51 5.56 15.64
CA LYS A 187 12.15 4.14 15.55
C LYS A 187 10.88 3.90 16.35
N SER A 188 9.81 3.46 15.72
CA SER A 188 8.54 3.11 16.34
C SER A 188 7.82 2.10 15.49
N ASP A 189 7.11 1.17 16.13
CA ASP A 189 6.26 0.18 15.46
C ASP A 189 4.99 0.82 14.85
N GLN A 190 4.71 2.08 15.21
CA GLN A 190 3.59 2.85 14.68
C GLN A 190 3.96 3.66 13.43
N LEU A 191 5.24 3.68 13.04
CA LEU A 191 5.74 4.45 11.90
C LEU A 191 6.25 3.51 10.81
N VAL A 192 6.03 3.92 9.56
CA VAL A 192 6.42 3.18 8.36
C VAL A 192 7.39 4.01 7.52
N GLY A 193 8.29 3.34 6.83
CA GLY A 193 9.19 3.99 5.88
C GLY A 193 8.87 3.55 4.46
N GLY A 194 9.06 4.45 3.48
CA GLY A 194 8.80 4.11 2.10
C GLY A 194 8.82 5.30 1.15
N TYR A 195 8.07 5.19 0.07
CA TYR A 195 7.89 6.27 -0.88
C TYR A 195 6.45 6.35 -1.37
N MET A 196 6.08 7.50 -1.90
CA MET A 196 4.85 7.71 -2.67
C MET A 196 5.14 8.46 -3.96
N ILE A 197 4.32 8.24 -4.97
CA ILE A 197 4.32 9.00 -6.22
C ILE A 197 3.12 9.92 -6.20
N VAL A 198 3.37 11.22 -6.30
CA VAL A 198 2.35 12.28 -6.24
C VAL A 198 2.27 12.96 -7.60
N SER A 199 1.08 13.03 -8.18
CA SER A 199 0.82 13.81 -9.39
C SER A 199 0.64 15.30 -9.09
N SER A 200 1.30 16.16 -9.85
CA SER A 200 1.18 17.61 -9.72
C SER A 200 -0.17 18.16 -10.19
N ASN A 201 -0.90 17.40 -11.00
CA ASN A 201 -2.17 17.86 -11.60
C ASN A 201 -3.21 18.22 -10.56
N VAL A 202 -3.43 17.28 -9.63
CA VAL A 202 -4.46 17.38 -8.58
C VAL A 202 -3.90 17.09 -7.20
N TRP A 203 -2.59 16.94 -7.08
CA TRP A 203 -1.90 16.58 -5.83
C TRP A 203 -2.42 15.28 -5.22
N SER A 204 -2.78 14.32 -6.08
CA SER A 204 -3.20 12.98 -5.69
C SER A 204 -2.01 12.03 -5.63
N VAL A 205 -2.12 11.01 -4.77
CA VAL A 205 -1.15 9.92 -4.70
C VAL A 205 -1.53 8.86 -5.74
N ARG A 206 -0.59 8.52 -6.62
CA ARG A 206 -0.76 7.49 -7.64
C ARG A 206 -0.34 6.11 -7.16
N GLU A 207 0.65 6.10 -6.29
CA GLU A 207 1.25 4.89 -5.77
C GLU A 207 1.85 5.21 -4.40
N ILE A 208 1.74 4.26 -3.48
CA ILE A 208 2.46 4.29 -2.22
C ILE A 208 3.03 2.91 -1.93
N ARG A 209 4.30 2.87 -1.54
CA ARG A 209 4.95 1.67 -1.04
C ARG A 209 5.53 1.96 0.34
N PHE A 210 5.20 1.14 1.32
CA PHE A 210 5.69 1.31 2.67
C PHE A 210 6.00 -0.02 3.33
N SER A 211 6.96 0.02 4.24
CA SER A 211 7.36 -1.12 5.06
C SER A 211 7.33 -0.73 6.52
N GLY A 212 6.90 -1.65 7.34
CA GLY A 212 6.82 -1.49 8.78
C GLY A 212 7.22 -2.76 9.50
N ARG A 213 7.36 -2.62 10.82
CA ARG A 213 7.66 -3.74 11.70
C ARG A 213 6.84 -3.60 12.98
N SER A 214 6.14 -4.65 13.35
CA SER A 214 5.65 -4.86 14.70
C SER A 214 6.53 -5.89 15.42
N GLU A 215 6.28 -6.14 16.70
CA GLU A 215 7.07 -7.11 17.48
C GLU A 215 7.26 -8.47 16.80
N LEU A 216 6.25 -8.94 16.08
CA LEU A 216 6.19 -10.28 15.51
C LEU A 216 6.23 -10.30 13.99
N ILE A 217 5.89 -9.21 13.33
CA ILE A 217 5.66 -9.16 11.89
C ILE A 217 6.50 -8.02 11.28
N THR A 218 7.20 -8.36 10.21
CA THR A 218 7.76 -7.37 9.28
C THR A 218 6.95 -7.43 8.00
N PHE A 219 6.51 -6.29 7.47
CA PHE A 219 5.67 -6.26 6.29
C PHE A 219 6.08 -5.17 5.31
N THR A 220 5.73 -5.39 4.06
CA THR A 220 5.79 -4.39 2.98
C THR A 220 4.44 -4.39 2.29
N CYS A 221 3.89 -3.20 2.09
CA CYS A 221 2.65 -2.99 1.36
C CYS A 221 2.91 -2.06 0.19
N TRP A 222 2.40 -2.42 -0.97
CA TRP A 222 2.39 -1.59 -2.17
C TRP A 222 0.95 -1.41 -2.63
N ILE A 223 0.54 -0.15 -2.80
CA ILE A 223 -0.82 0.21 -3.22
C ILE A 223 -0.70 1.06 -4.46
N LYS A 224 -1.36 0.62 -5.54
CA LYS A 224 -1.50 1.38 -6.76
C LYS A 224 -2.91 1.96 -6.82
N MET A 225 -3.00 3.25 -7.10
CA MET A 225 -4.26 3.98 -7.28
C MET A 225 -4.71 3.95 -8.75
N GLY A 226 -5.95 4.31 -9.01
CA GLY A 226 -6.49 4.46 -10.34
C GLY A 226 -5.79 5.55 -11.16
N GLU A 227 -6.19 5.67 -12.42
CA GLU A 227 -5.55 6.60 -13.35
C GLU A 227 -6.03 8.04 -13.13
N VAL A 228 -5.10 8.98 -13.23
CA VAL A 228 -5.38 10.42 -13.14
C VAL A 228 -6.41 10.83 -14.21
N GLY A 229 -7.42 11.58 -13.77
CA GLY A 229 -8.53 12.03 -14.62
C GLY A 229 -9.65 11.01 -14.82
N LYS A 230 -9.51 9.78 -14.32
CA LYS A 230 -10.60 8.80 -14.29
C LYS A 230 -11.34 8.85 -12.94
N LYS A 231 -12.54 8.26 -12.91
CA LYS A 231 -13.37 8.23 -11.69
C LYS A 231 -12.73 7.44 -10.54
N ASP A 232 -11.87 6.49 -10.86
CA ASP A 232 -11.13 5.64 -9.91
C ASP A 232 -9.82 6.27 -9.41
N GLU A 233 -9.47 7.48 -9.83
CA GLU A 233 -8.22 8.17 -9.48
C GLU A 233 -7.90 8.15 -7.98
N PHE A 234 -8.91 8.27 -7.13
CA PHE A 234 -8.78 8.32 -5.67
C PHE A 234 -9.01 6.97 -4.99
N LEU A 235 -9.17 5.91 -5.77
CA LEU A 235 -9.44 4.56 -5.30
C LEU A 235 -8.27 3.63 -5.61
N PRO A 236 -7.95 2.69 -4.73
CA PRO A 236 -6.92 1.70 -4.98
C PRO A 236 -7.39 0.68 -6.02
N VAL A 237 -6.56 0.40 -7.01
CA VAL A 237 -6.84 -0.64 -8.03
C VAL A 237 -6.04 -1.92 -7.76
N ARG A 238 -4.95 -1.83 -7.00
CA ARG A 238 -4.13 -2.99 -6.65
C ARG A 238 -3.45 -2.83 -5.31
N TYR A 239 -3.39 -3.93 -4.58
CA TYR A 239 -2.60 -4.09 -3.36
C TYR A 239 -1.69 -5.29 -3.52
N ASP A 240 -0.44 -5.15 -3.13
CA ASP A 240 0.50 -6.24 -2.92
C ASP A 240 1.06 -6.14 -1.50
N VAL A 241 0.90 -7.18 -0.72
CA VAL A 241 1.34 -7.25 0.67
C VAL A 241 2.25 -8.44 0.86
N GLU A 242 3.42 -8.21 1.42
CA GLU A 242 4.35 -9.23 1.84
C GLU A 242 4.53 -9.12 3.35
N ALA A 243 4.46 -10.23 4.06
CA ALA A 243 4.60 -10.27 5.51
C ALA A 243 5.47 -11.44 5.95
N LEU A 244 6.37 -11.20 6.88
CA LEU A 244 7.20 -12.20 7.52
C LEU A 244 6.91 -12.22 9.02
N PHE A 245 6.30 -13.30 9.47
CA PHE A 245 6.04 -13.55 10.88
C PHE A 245 7.18 -14.38 11.50
N LYS A 246 7.71 -13.93 12.65
CA LYS A 246 8.72 -14.64 13.44
C LYS A 246 8.35 -14.59 14.92
N PHE A 247 8.10 -15.74 15.51
CA PHE A 247 7.78 -15.83 16.94
C PHE A 247 8.11 -17.19 17.53
N LEU A 248 8.86 -17.22 18.62
CA LEU A 248 9.19 -18.44 19.40
C LEU A 248 9.58 -19.65 18.52
N GLY A 249 10.50 -19.43 17.57
CA GLY A 249 10.97 -20.49 16.66
C GLY A 249 10.04 -20.79 15.48
N ASN A 250 8.89 -20.12 15.38
CA ASN A 250 8.07 -20.16 14.17
C ASN A 250 8.57 -19.16 13.16
N LYS A 251 8.49 -19.50 11.87
CA LYS A 251 8.77 -18.62 10.75
C LYS A 251 7.78 -18.88 9.65
N VAL A 252 7.00 -17.86 9.29
CA VAL A 252 5.95 -17.93 8.29
C VAL A 252 6.08 -16.74 7.34
N ASP A 253 6.18 -17.03 6.05
CA ASP A 253 6.13 -16.02 4.98
C ASP A 253 4.71 -15.97 4.42
N GLY A 254 4.16 -14.80 4.24
CA GLY A 254 2.86 -14.58 3.61
C GLY A 254 2.95 -13.53 2.52
N SER A 255 2.22 -13.74 1.44
CA SER A 255 2.05 -12.76 0.38
C SER A 255 0.59 -12.71 -0.05
N TYR A 256 0.09 -11.50 -0.28
CA TYR A 256 -1.29 -11.26 -0.68
C TYR A 256 -1.32 -10.22 -1.77
N THR A 257 -2.08 -10.51 -2.82
CA THR A 257 -2.37 -9.56 -3.89
C THR A 257 -3.88 -9.39 -3.98
N ALA A 258 -4.36 -8.16 -4.06
CA ALA A 258 -5.74 -7.87 -4.36
C ALA A 258 -5.81 -6.92 -5.57
N SER A 259 -6.75 -7.17 -6.48
CA SER A 259 -7.02 -6.31 -7.62
C SER A 259 -8.51 -5.95 -7.64
N LEU A 260 -8.79 -4.66 -7.87
CA LEU A 260 -10.15 -4.14 -7.96
C LEU A 260 -10.41 -3.63 -9.38
N ASP A 261 -11.51 -4.09 -9.97
CA ASP A 261 -12.02 -3.63 -11.25
C ASP A 261 -13.37 -2.94 -11.02
N TYR A 262 -13.38 -1.62 -11.09
CA TYR A 262 -14.54 -0.80 -10.76
C TYR A 262 -15.57 -0.81 -11.89
N LYS A 263 -16.80 -1.21 -11.57
CA LYS A 263 -17.94 -1.23 -12.51
C LYS A 263 -18.73 0.07 -12.48
N SER A 264 -18.89 0.63 -11.29
CA SER A 264 -19.56 1.91 -11.07
C SER A 264 -18.90 2.66 -9.92
N ILE A 265 -18.78 3.96 -10.04
CA ILE A 265 -18.28 4.86 -8.99
C ILE A 265 -19.18 6.08 -8.97
N GLU A 266 -19.73 6.38 -7.78
CA GLU A 266 -20.48 7.58 -7.50
C GLU A 266 -19.66 8.51 -6.63
N LEU A 267 -19.46 9.72 -7.10
CA LEU A 267 -18.78 10.76 -6.34
C LEU A 267 -19.82 11.63 -5.63
N LYS A 268 -19.49 12.10 -4.45
CA LYS A 268 -20.32 13.05 -3.73
C LYS A 268 -20.43 14.34 -4.53
N GLU A 269 -21.66 14.75 -4.87
CA GLU A 269 -21.91 16.07 -5.41
C GLU A 269 -21.49 17.15 -4.40
N LYS A 270 -20.90 18.25 -4.88
CA LYS A 270 -20.62 19.43 -4.05
C LYS A 270 -21.95 20.03 -3.56
N LYS A 271 -22.57 19.44 -2.52
CA LYS A 271 -23.66 20.08 -1.82
C LYS A 271 -23.10 21.26 -1.06
N THR A 272 -23.64 22.45 -1.36
CA THR A 272 -23.46 23.69 -0.59
C THR A 272 -23.58 23.35 0.90
N ARG A 273 -22.56 23.71 1.68
CA ARG A 273 -22.37 23.37 3.08
C ARG A 273 -23.59 23.67 3.94
N LYS A 274 -24.48 22.70 4.16
CA LYS A 274 -25.18 22.58 5.42
C LYS A 274 -24.23 21.94 6.40
N LYS A 275 -24.01 22.58 7.56
CA LYS A 275 -23.20 22.01 8.66
C LYS A 275 -23.83 20.70 9.11
N GLU A 276 -23.43 19.59 8.49
CA GLU A 276 -23.71 18.27 9.03
C GLU A 276 -22.89 18.12 10.31
N LYS A 277 -23.57 17.92 11.43
CA LYS A 277 -22.93 17.49 12.66
C LYS A 277 -22.19 16.20 12.35
N LYS A 278 -20.86 16.23 12.44
CA LYS A 278 -20.00 15.06 12.27
C LYS A 278 -20.46 13.97 13.25
N LYS A 279 -21.24 13.01 12.78
CA LYS A 279 -21.37 11.73 13.46
C LYS A 279 -20.07 10.97 13.19
N TYR A 280 -19.22 10.89 14.18
CA TYR A 280 -18.05 10.02 14.14
C TYR A 280 -18.55 8.57 14.23
N ASN A 281 -18.76 7.92 13.11
CA ASN A 281 -18.88 6.47 13.05
C ASN A 281 -17.49 5.94 12.71
N LEU A 282 -16.78 5.53 13.74
CA LEU A 282 -15.40 5.03 13.65
C LEU A 282 -15.34 3.54 13.32
N SER A 283 -16.47 2.83 13.33
CA SER A 283 -16.49 1.39 13.02
C SER A 283 -16.79 1.18 11.54
N GLU A 284 -15.91 0.47 10.88
CA GLU A 284 -16.17 -0.10 9.57
C GLU A 284 -17.14 -1.28 9.71
N SER A 285 -18.07 -1.40 8.76
CA SER A 285 -18.99 -2.52 8.70
C SER A 285 -18.67 -3.36 7.48
N PHE A 286 -18.32 -4.62 7.71
CA PHE A 286 -18.06 -5.61 6.68
C PHE A 286 -19.13 -6.68 6.69
N SER A 287 -19.76 -6.90 5.54
CA SER A 287 -20.62 -8.03 5.29
C SER A 287 -19.95 -8.97 4.29
N LEU A 288 -19.78 -10.24 4.67
CA LEU A 288 -19.23 -11.28 3.82
C LEU A 288 -20.29 -12.32 3.53
N GLN A 289 -20.65 -12.45 2.25
CA GLN A 289 -21.53 -13.48 1.76
C GLN A 289 -20.76 -14.40 0.81
N CYS A 290 -21.10 -15.68 0.82
CA CYS A 290 -20.50 -16.68 -0.07
C CYS A 290 -21.61 -17.33 -0.89
N ASP A 291 -21.40 -17.40 -2.21
CA ASP A 291 -22.28 -18.18 -3.08
C ASP A 291 -22.15 -19.67 -2.73
N THR A 292 -23.29 -20.39 -2.66
CA THR A 292 -23.32 -21.82 -2.32
C THR A 292 -22.49 -22.68 -3.24
N ASN A 293 -22.23 -22.23 -4.46
CA ASN A 293 -21.43 -22.90 -5.47
C ASN A 293 -20.00 -22.36 -5.59
N ALA A 294 -19.61 -21.35 -4.83
CA ALA A 294 -18.30 -20.68 -4.95
C ALA A 294 -17.10 -21.64 -4.87
N TYR A 295 -17.23 -22.71 -4.08
CA TYR A 295 -16.18 -23.73 -3.92
C TYR A 295 -16.20 -24.87 -4.93
N LYS A 296 -17.23 -24.92 -5.79
CA LYS A 296 -17.37 -25.92 -6.85
C LYS A 296 -16.89 -25.42 -8.22
N THR A 297 -16.38 -24.19 -8.26
CA THR A 297 -15.97 -23.54 -9.50
C THR A 297 -14.69 -24.18 -10.03
N ASP A 298 -14.68 -24.52 -11.32
CA ASP A 298 -13.52 -25.08 -11.99
C ASP A 298 -12.39 -24.06 -12.16
N ALA A 299 -11.16 -24.55 -12.26
CA ALA A 299 -9.96 -23.74 -12.48
C ALA A 299 -10.04 -22.81 -13.71
N SER A 300 -10.91 -23.14 -14.69
CA SER A 300 -11.16 -22.32 -15.86
C SER A 300 -11.69 -20.91 -15.55
N THR A 301 -12.43 -20.73 -14.45
CA THR A 301 -12.95 -19.42 -14.05
C THR A 301 -11.82 -18.44 -13.69
N PHE A 302 -10.67 -18.93 -13.24
CA PHE A 302 -9.51 -18.13 -12.88
C PHE A 302 -8.50 -17.95 -14.02
N ALA A 303 -8.65 -18.71 -15.11
CA ALA A 303 -7.78 -18.58 -16.29
C ALA A 303 -8.12 -17.36 -17.16
N ILE A 304 -9.29 -16.74 -16.95
CA ILE A 304 -9.80 -15.59 -17.72
C ILE A 304 -9.46 -14.26 -17.01
N LEU A 305 -8.99 -14.32 -15.78
CA LEU A 305 -8.62 -13.17 -14.93
C LEU A 305 -7.11 -12.94 -14.91
#